data_112767629602d0329bbb7392cbfa571b
#
_entry.id   112767629602d0329bbb7392cbfa571b
#
_cell.length_a   1.000
_cell.length_b   1.000
_cell.length_c   1.000
_cell.angle_alpha   90.00
_cell.angle_beta   90.00
_cell.angle_gamma   90.00
#
_symmetry.space_group_name_H-M   'P 1'
#
loop_
_entity.id
_entity.type
_entity.pdbx_description
1 polymer ?
#
loop_
_entity_poly.entity_id
_entity_poly.type
_entity_poly.pdbx_seq_one_letter_code
_entity_poly.pdbx_strand_id
1 'polypeptide(L)'
;MFLDVDGALLPFADTPDGVRVPPSLRTRLGALYEQLDGALALVSGRRIDTLDALFAPLRLPCAGLHGLERRHGDKLEQAPVASAEALARVREAGLRVAEKYDGALVEDKGPAIAFHWRGDELAAADFEGLAAMAVMELPGYHLQYGNRVVELKPQGADKGTAIDAFLREAPFAGRMPVFVGDDLTDEYG
;
A
#
# COMPACT_ATOMS: atom_id res chain seq x y z
N MET A 1 18.37 -3.29 3.08
CA MET A 1 17.43 -3.51 4.21
C MET A 1 16.09 -2.93 3.84
N PHE A 2 15.01 -3.62 4.20
CA PHE A 2 13.64 -3.24 3.92
C PHE A 2 12.86 -3.21 5.23
N LEU A 3 12.09 -2.16 5.46
CA LEU A 3 11.38 -1.97 6.73
C LEU A 3 9.90 -1.73 6.44
N ASP A 4 9.03 -2.51 7.08
CA ASP A 4 7.62 -2.16 7.17
C ASP A 4 7.45 -0.97 8.12
N VAL A 5 6.33 -0.29 8.01
CA VAL A 5 6.07 0.97 8.74
C VAL A 5 5.12 0.74 9.90
N ASP A 6 3.92 0.28 9.63
CA ASP A 6 2.89 0.10 10.64
C ASP A 6 3.08 -1.24 11.37
N GLY A 7 3.21 -1.21 12.68
CA GLY A 7 3.53 -2.38 13.50
C GLY A 7 5.03 -2.60 13.71
N ALA A 8 5.86 -2.31 12.68
CA ALA A 8 7.32 -2.50 12.76
C ALA A 8 8.06 -1.23 13.23
N LEU A 9 7.93 -0.12 12.49
CA LEU A 9 8.57 1.16 12.84
C LEU A 9 7.70 2.05 13.72
N LEU A 10 6.39 1.98 13.53
CA LEU A 10 5.40 2.82 14.21
C LEU A 10 4.30 1.93 14.80
N PRO A 11 3.82 2.24 16.01
CA PRO A 11 2.68 1.54 16.58
C PRO A 11 1.43 1.79 15.73
N PHE A 12 0.50 0.83 15.72
CA PHE A 12 -0.83 1.04 15.15
C PHE A 12 -1.54 2.19 15.85
N ALA A 13 -2.23 3.01 15.09
CA ALA A 13 -3.08 4.07 15.60
C ALA A 13 -4.53 3.84 15.18
N ASP A 14 -5.49 4.36 15.97
CA ASP A 14 -6.93 4.23 15.70
C ASP A 14 -7.35 4.87 14.38
N THR A 15 -6.57 5.85 13.91
CA THR A 15 -6.77 6.50 12.62
C THR A 15 -5.47 6.62 11.85
N PRO A 16 -5.49 6.53 10.51
CA PRO A 16 -4.28 6.69 9.68
C PRO A 16 -3.53 7.99 9.93
N ASP A 17 -4.26 9.08 10.22
CA ASP A 17 -3.71 10.42 10.48
C ASP A 17 -3.21 10.61 11.92
N GLY A 18 -3.51 9.68 12.81
CA GLY A 18 -3.09 9.72 14.23
C GLY A 18 -1.63 9.34 14.46
N VAL A 19 -0.96 8.81 13.44
CA VAL A 19 0.41 8.32 13.54
C VAL A 19 1.40 9.48 13.49
N ARG A 20 2.36 9.48 14.42
CA ARG A 20 3.45 10.47 14.45
C ARG A 20 4.80 9.77 14.49
N VAL A 21 5.71 10.21 13.63
CA VAL A 21 7.10 9.74 13.60
C VAL A 21 7.94 10.57 14.59
N PRO A 22 8.51 9.95 15.63
CA PRO A 22 9.39 10.66 16.54
C PRO A 22 10.61 11.22 15.79
N PRO A 23 11.10 12.44 16.14
CA PRO A 23 12.32 13.00 15.54
C PRO A 23 13.54 12.08 15.65
N SER A 24 13.66 11.38 16.79
CA SER A 24 14.74 10.40 17.02
C SER A 24 14.71 9.24 16.04
N LEU A 25 13.53 8.77 15.62
CA LEU A 25 13.40 7.71 14.62
C LEU A 25 13.86 8.20 13.24
N ARG A 26 13.47 9.41 12.83
CA ARG A 26 13.95 10.00 11.57
C ARG A 26 15.48 10.13 11.55
N THR A 27 16.08 10.60 12.64
CA THR A 27 17.55 10.72 12.76
C THR A 27 18.22 9.35 12.63
N ARG A 28 17.68 8.31 13.30
CA ARG A 28 18.22 6.95 13.22
C ARG A 28 18.08 6.34 11.82
N LEU A 29 16.95 6.53 11.17
CA LEU A 29 16.74 6.05 9.81
C LEU A 29 17.68 6.75 8.81
N GLY A 30 17.90 8.06 8.97
CA GLY A 30 18.87 8.80 8.15
C GLY A 30 20.29 8.25 8.34
N ALA A 31 20.73 8.05 9.59
CA ALA A 31 22.04 7.48 9.87
C ALA A 31 22.19 6.04 9.33
N LEU A 32 21.13 5.23 9.45
CA LEU A 32 21.12 3.86 8.91
C LEU A 32 21.17 3.87 7.37
N TYR A 33 20.46 4.78 6.73
CA TYR A 33 20.50 4.96 5.28
C TYR A 33 21.92 5.29 4.80
N GLU A 34 22.62 6.19 5.49
CA GLU A 34 24.02 6.52 5.19
C GLU A 34 24.96 5.33 5.43
N GLN A 35 24.81 4.61 6.55
CA GLN A 35 25.62 3.42 6.87
C GLN A 35 25.46 2.27 5.88
N LEU A 36 24.28 2.18 5.26
CA LEU A 36 23.98 1.18 4.24
C LEU A 36 24.27 1.67 2.82
N ASP A 37 24.96 2.80 2.64
CA ASP A 37 25.23 3.43 1.35
C ASP A 37 23.95 3.59 0.51
N GLY A 38 22.85 3.98 1.14
CA GLY A 38 21.57 4.16 0.49
C GLY A 38 20.70 2.90 0.33
N ALA A 39 21.18 1.71 0.73
CA ALA A 39 20.46 0.45 0.56
C ALA A 39 19.43 0.20 1.70
N LEU A 40 18.59 1.20 1.96
CA LEU A 40 17.46 1.16 2.90
C LEU A 40 16.19 1.62 2.18
N ALA A 41 15.11 0.85 2.27
CA ALA A 41 13.81 1.21 1.73
C ALA A 41 12.68 0.94 2.73
N LEU A 42 11.64 1.77 2.68
CA LEU A 42 10.36 1.51 3.37
C LEU A 42 9.46 0.69 2.45
N VAL A 43 8.73 -0.28 3.01
CA VAL A 43 7.76 -1.11 2.27
C VAL A 43 6.47 -1.16 3.07
N SER A 44 5.40 -0.52 2.59
CA SER A 44 4.21 -0.25 3.39
C SER A 44 2.91 -0.40 2.60
N GLY A 45 1.81 -0.61 3.30
CA GLY A 45 0.45 -0.46 2.76
C GLY A 45 0.03 0.99 2.56
N ARG A 46 0.78 1.95 3.10
CA ARG A 46 0.50 3.39 2.92
C ARG A 46 0.92 3.86 1.53
N ARG A 47 0.29 4.94 1.06
CA ARG A 47 0.72 5.66 -0.16
C ARG A 47 2.09 6.31 0.05
N ILE A 48 2.85 6.45 -1.04
CA ILE A 48 4.19 7.10 -1.00
C ILE A 48 4.09 8.56 -0.55
N ASP A 49 3.08 9.31 -0.97
CA ASP A 49 2.85 10.69 -0.53
C ASP A 49 2.63 10.78 1.00
N THR A 50 1.90 9.83 1.57
CA THR A 50 1.70 9.72 3.01
C THR A 50 3.01 9.39 3.73
N LEU A 51 3.82 8.47 3.19
CA LEU A 51 5.15 8.15 3.74
C LEU A 51 6.06 9.37 3.71
N ASP A 52 6.06 10.13 2.62
CA ASP A 52 6.84 11.36 2.50
C ASP A 52 6.43 12.40 3.55
N ALA A 53 5.14 12.59 3.76
CA ALA A 53 4.64 13.51 4.78
C ALA A 53 5.03 13.06 6.20
N LEU A 54 4.92 11.77 6.50
CA LEU A 54 5.24 11.22 7.82
C LEU A 54 6.74 11.32 8.15
N PHE A 55 7.61 11.00 7.20
CA PHE A 55 9.05 10.95 7.43
C PHE A 55 9.79 12.24 7.06
N ALA A 56 9.09 13.26 6.58
CA ALA A 56 9.73 14.56 6.23
C ALA A 56 10.66 15.07 7.34
N PRO A 57 11.83 15.64 6.99
CA PRO A 57 12.36 15.90 5.64
C PRO A 57 13.10 14.71 5.02
N LEU A 58 13.13 13.53 5.67
CA LEU A 58 13.81 12.34 5.19
C LEU A 58 13.03 11.72 4.02
N ARG A 59 13.71 11.56 2.89
CA ARG A 59 13.11 10.96 1.68
C ARG A 59 13.85 9.67 1.31
N LEU A 60 13.34 8.55 1.77
CA LEU A 60 13.90 7.22 1.52
C LEU A 60 13.33 6.58 0.26
N PRO A 61 14.05 5.66 -0.40
CA PRO A 61 13.44 4.69 -1.31
C PRO A 61 12.24 4.02 -0.63
N CYS A 62 11.14 3.85 -1.34
CA CYS A 62 9.96 3.25 -0.74
C CYS A 62 9.06 2.54 -1.76
N ALA A 63 8.35 1.51 -1.28
CA ALA A 63 7.21 0.92 -1.95
C ALA A 63 5.96 1.17 -1.10
N GLY A 64 4.94 1.73 -1.74
CA GLY A 64 3.64 2.03 -1.16
C GLY A 64 2.55 1.10 -1.68
N LEU A 65 1.40 1.13 -1.00
CA LEU A 65 0.22 0.35 -1.38
C LEU A 65 0.53 -1.15 -1.58
N HIS A 66 1.33 -1.73 -0.69
CA HIS A 66 1.80 -3.13 -0.79
C HIS A 66 2.50 -3.46 -2.12
N GLY A 67 3.27 -2.51 -2.69
CA GLY A 67 4.01 -2.72 -3.93
C GLY A 67 3.32 -2.19 -5.19
N LEU A 68 2.11 -1.60 -5.09
CA LEU A 68 1.44 -0.98 -6.25
C LEU A 68 2.13 0.29 -6.74
N GLU A 69 2.92 0.92 -5.88
CA GLU A 69 3.79 2.04 -6.24
C GLU A 69 5.17 1.87 -5.63
N ARG A 70 6.21 2.28 -6.35
CA ARG A 70 7.60 2.19 -5.92
C ARG A 70 8.35 3.44 -6.32
N ARG A 71 9.14 4.01 -5.39
CA ARG A 71 10.03 5.11 -5.68
C ARG A 71 11.46 4.74 -5.33
N HIS A 72 12.36 4.98 -6.30
CA HIS A 72 13.80 4.89 -6.11
C HIS A 72 14.47 6.11 -6.75
N GLY A 73 15.16 6.93 -5.95
CA GLY A 73 15.61 8.26 -6.37
C GLY A 73 14.42 9.14 -6.77
N ASP A 74 14.48 9.74 -7.95
CA ASP A 74 13.40 10.55 -8.50
C ASP A 74 12.39 9.77 -9.35
N LYS A 75 12.66 8.48 -9.58
CA LYS A 75 11.79 7.62 -10.39
C LYS A 75 10.65 7.07 -9.53
N LEU A 76 9.42 7.42 -9.90
CA LEU A 76 8.19 6.83 -9.36
C LEU A 76 7.61 5.86 -10.40
N GLU A 77 7.42 4.63 -9.99
CA GLU A 77 6.75 3.59 -10.76
C GLU A 77 5.43 3.23 -10.11
N GLN A 78 4.41 3.00 -10.91
CA GLN A 78 3.10 2.52 -10.44
C GLN A 78 2.73 1.25 -11.20
N ALA A 79 2.01 0.36 -10.54
CA ALA A 79 1.46 -0.82 -11.18
C ALA A 79 0.56 -0.40 -12.35
N PRO A 80 0.63 -1.10 -13.48
CA PRO A 80 -0.20 -0.78 -14.63
C PRO A 80 -1.67 -0.93 -14.30
N VAL A 81 -2.47 0.03 -14.76
CA VAL A 81 -3.92 0.01 -14.64
C VAL A 81 -4.48 -0.56 -15.94
N ALA A 82 -5.27 -1.64 -15.87
CA ALA A 82 -5.85 -2.27 -17.05
C ALA A 82 -6.78 -1.33 -17.84
N SER A 83 -7.57 -0.53 -17.13
CA SER A 83 -8.43 0.51 -17.70
C SER A 83 -8.78 1.56 -16.65
N ALA A 84 -8.29 2.78 -16.83
CA ALA A 84 -8.60 3.90 -15.95
C ALA A 84 -10.12 4.24 -15.98
N GLU A 85 -10.75 4.10 -17.15
CA GLU A 85 -12.19 4.33 -17.30
C GLU A 85 -13.02 3.28 -16.56
N ALA A 86 -12.64 1.99 -16.64
CA ALA A 86 -13.32 0.93 -15.92
C ALA A 86 -13.17 1.10 -14.40
N LEU A 87 -11.98 1.43 -13.90
CA LEU A 87 -11.77 1.74 -12.48
C LEU A 87 -12.60 2.95 -12.04
N ALA A 88 -12.69 4.01 -12.85
CA ALA A 88 -13.52 5.16 -12.53
C ALA A 88 -15.00 4.78 -12.38
N ARG A 89 -15.53 3.95 -13.30
CA ARG A 89 -16.91 3.45 -13.20
C ARG A 89 -17.14 2.61 -11.93
N VAL A 90 -16.19 1.74 -11.59
CA VAL A 90 -16.25 0.92 -10.37
C VAL A 90 -16.24 1.80 -9.12
N ARG A 91 -15.38 2.81 -9.08
CA ARG A 91 -15.32 3.78 -7.98
C ARG A 91 -16.65 4.52 -7.82
N GLU A 92 -17.21 5.05 -8.91
CA GLU A 92 -18.50 5.74 -8.87
C GLU A 92 -19.64 4.82 -8.42
N ALA A 93 -19.64 3.56 -8.87
CA ALA A 93 -20.60 2.57 -8.41
C ALA A 93 -20.45 2.29 -6.91
N GLY A 94 -19.20 2.16 -6.43
CA GLY A 94 -18.90 1.99 -5.00
C GLY A 94 -19.37 3.19 -4.15
N LEU A 95 -19.14 4.42 -4.62
CA LEU A 95 -19.62 5.62 -3.92
C LEU A 95 -21.15 5.63 -3.81
N ARG A 96 -21.88 5.24 -4.87
CA ARG A 96 -23.35 5.10 -4.81
C ARG A 96 -23.81 4.00 -3.82
N VAL A 97 -23.04 2.95 -3.62
CA VAL A 97 -23.29 1.95 -2.57
C VAL A 97 -23.03 2.58 -1.21
N ALA A 98 -21.89 3.27 -1.01
CA ALA A 98 -21.52 3.88 0.25
C ALA A 98 -22.57 4.91 0.74
N GLU A 99 -23.18 5.65 -0.18
CA GLU A 99 -24.26 6.63 0.16
C GLU A 99 -25.49 6.00 0.83
N LYS A 100 -25.70 4.69 0.69
CA LYS A 100 -26.87 3.99 1.26
C LYS A 100 -26.67 3.51 2.70
N TYR A 101 -25.43 3.41 3.15
CA TYR A 101 -25.09 2.73 4.40
C TYR A 101 -24.15 3.56 5.26
N ASP A 102 -24.52 3.76 6.52
CA ASP A 102 -23.69 4.46 7.50
C ASP A 102 -22.40 3.67 7.78
N GLY A 103 -21.25 4.33 7.70
CA GLY A 103 -19.95 3.73 7.92
C GLY A 103 -19.36 2.95 6.73
N ALA A 104 -20.09 2.90 5.59
CA ALA A 104 -19.52 2.41 4.33
C ALA A 104 -18.61 3.47 3.71
N LEU A 105 -17.43 3.04 3.19
CA LEU A 105 -16.42 3.94 2.64
C LEU A 105 -15.77 3.31 1.41
N VAL A 106 -15.50 4.13 0.41
CA VAL A 106 -14.67 3.79 -0.75
C VAL A 106 -13.34 4.51 -0.63
N GLU A 107 -12.26 3.75 -0.60
CA GLU A 107 -10.89 4.26 -0.60
C GLU A 107 -10.28 4.09 -2.00
N ASP A 108 -9.97 5.21 -2.65
CA ASP A 108 -9.27 5.23 -3.94
C ASP A 108 -7.76 5.19 -3.69
N LYS A 109 -7.13 4.08 -4.05
CA LYS A 109 -5.68 3.89 -3.98
C LYS A 109 -4.99 4.07 -5.35
N GLY A 110 -5.66 4.69 -6.33
CA GLY A 110 -5.17 4.83 -7.70
C GLY A 110 -5.34 3.54 -8.50
N PRO A 111 -4.33 2.66 -8.56
CA PRO A 111 -4.46 1.37 -9.26
C PRO A 111 -5.40 0.38 -8.58
N ALA A 112 -5.76 0.57 -7.31
CA ALA A 112 -6.64 -0.29 -6.54
C ALA A 112 -7.79 0.49 -5.91
N ILE A 113 -8.89 -0.20 -5.57
CA ILE A 113 -10.03 0.38 -4.85
C ILE A 113 -10.36 -0.53 -3.68
N ALA A 114 -10.45 0.02 -2.48
CA ALA A 114 -10.90 -0.71 -1.30
C ALA A 114 -12.30 -0.25 -0.89
N PHE A 115 -13.17 -1.21 -0.62
CA PHE A 115 -14.53 -1.03 -0.16
C PHE A 115 -14.63 -1.47 1.30
N HIS A 116 -14.91 -0.54 2.20
CA HIS A 116 -14.98 -0.79 3.63
C HIS A 116 -16.44 -0.70 4.12
N TRP A 117 -16.84 -1.63 5.01
CA TRP A 117 -18.16 -1.62 5.62
C TRP A 117 -18.06 -1.73 7.15
N ARG A 118 -17.75 -0.65 7.80
CA ARG A 118 -17.60 -0.62 9.25
C ARG A 118 -18.94 -0.75 9.96
N GLY A 119 -19.42 -2.00 10.14
CA GLY A 119 -20.58 -2.30 11.00
C GLY A 119 -21.89 -2.56 10.28
N ASP A 120 -21.98 -2.47 8.96
CA ASP A 120 -23.19 -2.78 8.21
C ASP A 120 -22.97 -4.00 7.26
N GLU A 121 -23.55 -5.14 7.62
CA GLU A 121 -23.45 -6.39 6.85
C GLU A 121 -24.23 -6.33 5.51
N LEU A 122 -25.19 -5.42 5.35
CA LEU A 122 -25.87 -5.20 4.07
C LEU A 122 -24.94 -4.49 3.09
N ALA A 123 -24.14 -3.54 3.58
CA ALA A 123 -23.09 -2.91 2.79
C ALA A 123 -22.04 -3.92 2.32
N ALA A 124 -21.70 -4.93 3.14
CA ALA A 124 -20.80 -6.01 2.76
C ALA A 124 -21.28 -6.71 1.49
N ALA A 125 -22.53 -7.17 1.47
CA ALA A 125 -23.10 -7.90 0.34
C ALA A 125 -23.11 -7.06 -0.95
N ASP A 126 -23.47 -5.78 -0.86
CA ASP A 126 -23.49 -4.86 -2.01
C ASP A 126 -22.07 -4.60 -2.54
N PHE A 127 -21.08 -4.39 -1.66
CA PHE A 127 -19.69 -4.17 -2.05
C PHE A 127 -19.02 -5.42 -2.60
N GLU A 128 -19.24 -6.58 -2.00
CA GLU A 128 -18.71 -7.85 -2.51
C GLU A 128 -19.29 -8.19 -3.87
N GLY A 129 -20.60 -7.97 -4.07
CA GLY A 129 -21.26 -8.15 -5.36
C GLY A 129 -20.68 -7.21 -6.42
N LEU A 130 -20.50 -5.93 -6.11
CA LEU A 130 -19.88 -4.94 -6.99
C LEU A 130 -18.44 -5.34 -7.35
N ALA A 131 -17.64 -5.72 -6.36
CA ALA A 131 -16.25 -6.11 -6.55
C ALA A 131 -16.12 -7.38 -7.41
N ALA A 132 -17.00 -8.37 -7.19
CA ALA A 132 -17.05 -9.60 -7.99
C ALA A 132 -17.40 -9.33 -9.47
N MET A 133 -18.31 -8.41 -9.75
CA MET A 133 -18.59 -7.96 -11.11
C MET A 133 -17.40 -7.21 -11.72
N ALA A 134 -16.80 -6.30 -10.95
CA ALA A 134 -15.69 -5.47 -11.42
C ALA A 134 -14.45 -6.30 -11.81
N VAL A 135 -14.12 -7.35 -11.05
CA VAL A 135 -12.97 -8.20 -11.36
C VAL A 135 -13.14 -8.95 -12.69
N MET A 136 -14.38 -9.24 -13.10
CA MET A 136 -14.64 -9.86 -14.40
C MET A 136 -14.42 -8.93 -15.59
N GLU A 137 -14.54 -7.60 -15.36
CA GLU A 137 -14.34 -6.57 -16.38
C GLU A 137 -12.90 -6.03 -16.41
N LEU A 138 -12.07 -6.36 -15.40
CA LEU A 138 -10.72 -5.86 -15.24
C LEU A 138 -9.70 -7.01 -15.33
N PRO A 139 -9.24 -7.39 -16.53
CA PRO A 139 -8.22 -8.42 -16.70
C PRO A 139 -6.95 -8.10 -15.90
N GLY A 140 -6.41 -9.09 -15.17
CA GLY A 140 -5.22 -8.90 -14.33
C GLY A 140 -5.51 -8.28 -12.97
N TYR A 141 -6.79 -8.17 -12.58
CA TYR A 141 -7.18 -7.81 -11.22
C TYR A 141 -7.63 -9.04 -10.43
N HIS A 142 -7.60 -8.93 -9.12
CA HIS A 142 -8.15 -9.91 -8.18
C HIS A 142 -8.77 -9.22 -6.97
N LEU A 143 -9.52 -9.98 -6.19
CA LEU A 143 -10.09 -9.52 -4.93
C LEU A 143 -9.24 -10.01 -3.78
N GLN A 144 -8.92 -9.09 -2.87
CA GLN A 144 -8.32 -9.39 -1.59
C GLN A 144 -9.31 -9.05 -0.48
N TYR A 145 -9.67 -10.06 0.32
CA TYR A 145 -10.59 -9.90 1.44
C TYR A 145 -9.80 -9.65 2.73
N GLY A 146 -10.27 -8.69 3.52
CA GLY A 146 -9.75 -8.38 4.85
C GLY A 146 -10.85 -8.25 5.89
N ASN A 147 -10.52 -7.71 7.05
CA ASN A 147 -11.50 -7.47 8.10
C ASN A 147 -12.43 -6.30 7.73
N ARG A 148 -13.65 -6.62 7.30
CA ARG A 148 -14.67 -5.65 6.84
C ARG A 148 -14.21 -4.77 5.68
N VAL A 149 -13.48 -5.37 4.77
CA VAL A 149 -13.01 -4.75 3.53
C VAL A 149 -12.85 -5.78 2.44
N VAL A 150 -13.18 -5.40 1.22
CA VAL A 150 -12.74 -6.07 -0.01
C VAL A 150 -11.98 -5.08 -0.87
N GLU A 151 -10.81 -5.46 -1.31
CA GLU A 151 -9.95 -4.66 -2.17
C GLU A 151 -9.86 -5.27 -3.56
N LEU A 152 -10.19 -4.48 -4.57
CA LEU A 152 -9.98 -4.77 -5.98
C LEU A 152 -8.62 -4.21 -6.39
N LYS A 153 -7.65 -5.08 -6.71
CA LYS A 153 -6.26 -4.67 -6.96
C LYS A 153 -5.61 -5.45 -8.11
N PRO A 154 -4.60 -4.88 -8.78
CA PRO A 154 -3.81 -5.57 -9.79
C PRO A 154 -3.13 -6.82 -9.22
N GLN A 155 -3.03 -7.87 -10.03
CA GLN A 155 -2.24 -9.06 -9.70
C GLN A 155 -0.74 -8.77 -9.79
N GLY A 156 0.07 -9.52 -9.03
CA GLY A 156 1.53 -9.47 -9.11
C GLY A 156 2.19 -8.26 -8.45
N ALA A 157 1.43 -7.47 -7.68
CA ALA A 157 1.97 -6.41 -6.85
C ALA A 157 1.79 -6.77 -5.37
N ASP A 158 2.88 -7.07 -4.70
CA ASP A 158 2.99 -7.33 -3.27
C ASP A 158 4.32 -6.78 -2.72
N LYS A 159 4.53 -6.89 -1.41
CA LYS A 159 5.77 -6.43 -0.76
C LYS A 159 7.00 -7.16 -1.30
N GLY A 160 6.90 -8.46 -1.58
CA GLY A 160 8.00 -9.27 -2.12
C GLY A 160 8.42 -8.86 -3.52
N THR A 161 7.46 -8.68 -4.43
CA THR A 161 7.74 -8.22 -5.80
C THR A 161 8.35 -6.82 -5.81
N ALA A 162 7.96 -5.94 -4.88
CA ALA A 162 8.58 -4.63 -4.73
C ALA A 162 10.03 -4.72 -4.24
N ILE A 163 10.31 -5.61 -3.27
CA ILE A 163 11.67 -5.89 -2.77
C ILE A 163 12.54 -6.46 -3.90
N ASP A 164 12.03 -7.43 -4.65
CA ASP A 164 12.72 -8.01 -5.80
C ASP A 164 13.08 -6.95 -6.85
N ALA A 165 12.21 -5.98 -7.08
CA ALA A 165 12.50 -4.87 -7.97
C ALA A 165 13.65 -3.99 -7.46
N PHE A 166 13.70 -3.69 -6.15
CA PHE A 166 14.84 -2.97 -5.55
C PHE A 166 16.14 -3.77 -5.66
N LEU A 167 16.11 -5.09 -5.44
CA LEU A 167 17.31 -5.95 -5.48
C LEU A 167 17.97 -6.04 -6.88
N ARG A 168 17.29 -5.62 -7.93
CA ARG A 168 17.84 -5.54 -9.30
C ARG A 168 18.57 -4.23 -9.57
N GLU A 169 18.50 -3.25 -8.68
CA GLU A 169 19.01 -1.90 -8.87
C GLU A 169 20.04 -1.53 -7.78
N ALA A 170 21.06 -0.74 -8.15
CA ALA A 170 21.94 -0.15 -7.16
C ALA A 170 21.14 0.85 -6.27
N PRO A 171 21.42 0.96 -4.97
CA PRO A 171 22.52 0.32 -4.22
C PRO A 171 22.16 -1.06 -3.62
N PHE A 172 20.99 -1.62 -3.91
CA PHE A 172 20.50 -2.89 -3.34
C PHE A 172 21.08 -4.12 -4.04
N ALA A 173 21.40 -4.00 -5.32
CA ALA A 173 21.86 -5.13 -6.15
C ALA A 173 23.09 -5.83 -5.55
N GLY A 174 23.03 -7.17 -5.51
CA GLY A 174 24.11 -8.00 -4.99
C GLY A 174 24.26 -8.05 -3.47
N ARG A 175 23.38 -7.37 -2.73
CA ARG A 175 23.35 -7.40 -1.25
C ARG A 175 22.36 -8.47 -0.77
N MET A 176 22.63 -9.03 0.40
CA MET A 176 21.69 -9.93 1.07
C MET A 176 20.51 -9.11 1.60
N PRO A 177 19.27 -9.43 1.20
CA PRO A 177 18.10 -8.75 1.72
C PRO A 177 17.86 -9.06 3.20
N VAL A 178 17.45 -8.07 3.95
CA VAL A 178 16.92 -8.20 5.30
C VAL A 178 15.62 -7.41 5.33
N PHE A 179 14.51 -8.08 5.63
CA PHE A 179 13.21 -7.47 5.80
C PHE A 179 12.78 -7.54 7.27
N VAL A 180 12.19 -6.46 7.75
CA VAL A 180 11.62 -6.37 9.11
C VAL A 180 10.16 -5.94 8.96
N GLY A 181 9.25 -6.79 9.41
CA GLY A 181 7.81 -6.59 9.38
C GLY A 181 7.13 -7.33 10.53
N ASP A 182 5.83 -7.15 10.72
CA ASP A 182 5.06 -7.72 11.82
C ASP A 182 3.77 -8.45 11.37
N ASP A 183 3.42 -8.37 10.08
CA ASP A 183 2.17 -8.86 9.51
C ASP A 183 2.38 -10.08 8.59
N LEU A 184 1.31 -10.84 8.39
CA LEU A 184 1.26 -11.97 7.45
C LEU A 184 1.57 -11.53 5.99
N THR A 185 1.22 -10.31 5.61
CA THR A 185 1.59 -9.74 4.29
C THR A 185 3.08 -9.55 4.12
N ASP A 186 3.85 -9.58 5.21
CA ASP A 186 5.30 -9.46 5.25
C ASP A 186 6.03 -10.78 5.00
N GLU A 187 5.32 -11.91 5.12
CA GLU A 187 5.90 -13.23 4.81
C GLU A 187 6.25 -13.42 3.33
N TYR A 188 5.73 -12.55 2.46
CA TYR A 188 6.05 -12.54 1.03
C TYR A 188 7.21 -11.59 0.66
N GLY A 189 7.78 -10.88 1.67
CA GLY A 189 8.86 -9.90 1.51
C GLY A 189 10.29 -10.43 1.61
#